data_545408d687b31eee46d28b14bf6e78f3
#
_entry.id   545408d687b31eee46d28b14bf6e78f3
#
_cell.length_a   1.000
_cell.length_b   1.000
_cell.length_c   1.000
_cell.angle_alpha   90.00
_cell.angle_beta   90.00
_cell.angle_gamma   90.00
#
_symmetry.space_group_name_H-M   'P 1'
#
loop_
_entity.id
_entity.type
_entity.pdbx_description
1 polymer ?
#
loop_
_entity_poly.entity_id
_entity_poly.type
_entity_poly.pdbx_seq_one_letter_code
_entity_poly.pdbx_strand_id
1 'polypeptide(L)'
;MPMNSDMYRTIKADAFPQRISVSFHYDDKEEVTHYEKVLFDGQGLRYGDNPDQSAAWYRKISPKGAVETSQNLPFPIQVGKHPSKTNISDIYSAVRVLTYIPNDPTVIIVKHGNPCGAAIADTIDNAFECAHDADRIAAFGGVIVSNREVSKKFAMRVTQHFFEVLAAPRFTSQALE
;
A
#
# COMPACT_ATOMS: atom_id res chain seq x y z
N MET A 1 11.23 -22.98 17.24
CA MET A 1 10.65 -23.55 16.02
C MET A 1 11.03 -22.63 14.88
N PRO A 2 11.60 -23.12 13.76
CA PRO A 2 11.78 -22.27 12.60
C PRO A 2 10.40 -21.84 12.10
N MET A 3 10.18 -20.52 12.01
CA MET A 3 8.96 -19.99 11.39
C MET A 3 8.89 -20.51 9.96
N ASN A 4 7.80 -21.20 9.63
CA ASN A 4 7.58 -21.73 8.30
C ASN A 4 7.34 -20.56 7.34
N SER A 5 8.36 -20.19 6.56
CA SER A 5 8.31 -19.08 5.61
C SER A 5 7.18 -19.23 4.57
N ASP A 6 6.67 -20.44 4.39
CA ASP A 6 5.58 -20.70 3.44
C ASP A 6 4.24 -20.14 3.92
N MET A 7 4.03 -19.98 5.23
CA MET A 7 2.81 -19.34 5.77
C MET A 7 2.66 -17.89 5.26
N TYR A 8 3.76 -17.16 5.10
CA TYR A 8 3.73 -15.78 4.58
C TYR A 8 3.54 -15.69 3.06
N ARG A 9 3.55 -16.81 2.36
CA ARG A 9 3.46 -16.86 0.90
C ARG A 9 2.08 -17.23 0.39
N THR A 10 1.23 -17.80 1.25
CA THR A 10 -0.08 -18.33 0.86
C THR A 10 -1.14 -17.24 1.00
N ILE A 11 -1.91 -17.01 -0.07
CA ILE A 11 -3.11 -16.20 -0.01
C ILE A 11 -4.16 -17.01 0.72
N LYS A 12 -4.71 -16.46 1.80
CA LYS A 12 -5.80 -17.07 2.53
C LYS A 12 -7.10 -16.89 1.76
N ALA A 13 -7.82 -17.98 1.48
CA ALA A 13 -9.18 -17.88 1.04
C ALA A 13 -10.00 -17.15 2.12
N ASP A 14 -10.68 -16.09 1.73
CA ASP A 14 -11.49 -15.31 2.65
C ASP A 14 -12.98 -15.56 2.42
N ALA A 15 -13.76 -15.50 3.50
CA ALA A 15 -15.21 -15.58 3.48
C ALA A 15 -15.86 -14.18 3.46
N PHE A 16 -15.10 -13.13 3.29
CA PHE A 16 -15.61 -11.76 3.27
C PHE A 16 -16.46 -11.50 2.03
N PRO A 17 -17.65 -10.87 2.18
CA PRO A 17 -18.54 -10.58 1.06
C PRO A 17 -17.90 -9.62 0.05
N GLN A 18 -18.37 -9.68 -1.20
CA GLN A 18 -17.90 -8.75 -2.24
C GLN A 18 -18.34 -7.31 -1.98
N ARG A 19 -19.49 -7.13 -1.34
CA ARG A 19 -20.04 -5.81 -0.98
C ARG A 19 -20.55 -5.82 0.44
N ILE A 20 -20.38 -4.70 1.13
CA ILE A 20 -20.94 -4.43 2.45
C ILE A 20 -21.63 -3.07 2.43
N SER A 21 -22.62 -2.92 3.29
CA SER A 21 -23.29 -1.66 3.55
C SER A 21 -23.24 -1.34 5.03
N VAL A 22 -22.97 -0.09 5.37
CA VAL A 22 -22.95 0.40 6.74
C VAL A 22 -24.02 1.48 6.85
N SER A 23 -25.00 1.28 7.73
CA SER A 23 -26.06 2.25 8.04
C SER A 23 -25.68 3.02 9.28
N PHE A 24 -25.82 4.35 9.19
CA PHE A 24 -25.68 5.28 10.29
C PHE A 24 -27.07 5.84 10.60
N HIS A 25 -27.58 5.59 11.80
CA HIS A 25 -28.89 6.08 12.25
C HIS A 25 -28.69 7.31 13.14
N TYR A 26 -29.27 8.42 12.71
CA TYR A 26 -29.36 9.67 13.47
C TYR A 26 -30.83 9.85 13.92
N ASP A 27 -31.09 10.79 14.80
CA ASP A 27 -32.46 11.02 15.31
C ASP A 27 -33.45 11.43 14.21
N ASP A 28 -32.97 12.12 13.17
CA ASP A 28 -33.78 12.69 12.08
C ASP A 28 -33.49 12.10 10.69
N LYS A 29 -32.47 11.24 10.56
CA LYS A 29 -32.06 10.67 9.26
C LYS A 29 -31.30 9.36 9.38
N GLU A 30 -31.30 8.61 8.28
CA GLU A 30 -30.44 7.46 8.07
C GLU A 30 -29.51 7.73 6.88
N GLU A 31 -28.24 7.39 7.04
CA GLU A 31 -27.24 7.43 5.97
C GLU A 31 -26.69 6.02 5.73
N VAL A 32 -26.73 5.58 4.47
CA VAL A 32 -26.16 4.27 4.08
C VAL A 32 -24.94 4.50 3.20
N THR A 33 -23.84 3.89 3.59
CA THR A 33 -22.61 3.89 2.79
C THR A 33 -22.34 2.47 2.28
N HIS A 34 -22.09 2.36 0.99
CA HIS A 34 -21.78 1.10 0.33
C HIS A 34 -20.28 0.98 0.09
N TYR A 35 -19.76 -0.23 0.25
CA TYR A 35 -18.36 -0.55 0.03
C TYR A 35 -18.22 -1.79 -0.84
N GLU A 36 -17.20 -1.82 -1.66
CA GLU A 36 -16.81 -2.96 -2.51
C GLU A 36 -15.44 -3.47 -2.14
N LYS A 37 -15.30 -4.80 -2.09
CA LYS A 37 -14.02 -5.44 -1.80
C LYS A 37 -13.01 -5.16 -2.91
N VAL A 38 -11.82 -4.72 -2.54
CA VAL A 38 -10.71 -4.51 -3.45
C VAL A 38 -10.02 -5.84 -3.70
N LEU A 39 -9.84 -6.16 -4.97
CA LEU A 39 -9.14 -7.34 -5.42
C LEU A 39 -7.84 -6.95 -6.15
N PHE A 40 -6.81 -7.73 -5.93
CA PHE A 40 -5.52 -7.65 -6.61
C PHE A 40 -5.45 -8.86 -7.54
N ASP A 41 -5.46 -8.63 -8.84
CA ASP A 41 -5.50 -9.70 -9.85
C ASP A 41 -6.59 -10.76 -9.55
N GLY A 42 -7.79 -10.30 -9.19
CA GLY A 42 -8.94 -11.15 -8.87
C GLY A 42 -8.92 -11.81 -7.48
N GLN A 43 -7.91 -11.56 -6.68
CA GLN A 43 -7.76 -12.14 -5.34
C GLN A 43 -7.74 -11.07 -4.24
N GLY A 44 -8.11 -11.43 -3.01
CA GLY A 44 -8.07 -10.55 -1.85
C GLY A 44 -6.66 -10.33 -1.30
N LEU A 45 -6.59 -9.78 -0.09
CA LEU A 45 -5.34 -9.62 0.63
C LEU A 45 -4.73 -10.99 0.96
N ARG A 46 -3.41 -11.06 1.01
CA ARG A 46 -2.66 -12.29 1.28
C ARG A 46 -2.93 -12.82 2.70
N TYR A 47 -2.96 -11.93 3.70
CA TYR A 47 -3.30 -12.21 5.10
C TYR A 47 -3.58 -10.90 5.86
N GLY A 48 -4.04 -11.01 7.09
CA GLY A 48 -4.35 -9.92 8.01
C GLY A 48 -3.14 -9.39 8.77
N ASP A 49 -3.28 -9.22 10.08
CA ASP A 49 -2.18 -8.82 10.97
C ASP A 49 -1.20 -9.97 11.20
N ASN A 50 -1.72 -11.20 11.21
CA ASN A 50 -0.91 -12.42 11.31
C ASN A 50 -1.13 -13.31 10.08
N PRO A 51 -0.15 -14.17 9.74
CA PRO A 51 -0.20 -15.00 8.53
C PRO A 51 -1.37 -15.99 8.48
N ASP A 52 -1.93 -16.36 9.62
CA ASP A 52 -3.06 -17.28 9.75
C ASP A 52 -4.42 -16.57 9.68
N GLN A 53 -4.45 -15.25 9.70
CA GLN A 53 -5.67 -14.45 9.65
C GLN A 53 -6.02 -14.06 8.21
N SER A 54 -7.29 -14.27 7.82
CA SER A 54 -7.81 -13.67 6.59
C SER A 54 -8.13 -12.19 6.78
N ALA A 55 -8.04 -11.42 5.70
CA ALA A 55 -8.39 -10.00 5.70
C ALA A 55 -8.98 -9.58 4.35
N ALA A 56 -9.80 -8.55 4.37
CA ALA A 56 -10.30 -7.91 3.18
C ALA A 56 -10.18 -6.38 3.28
N TRP A 57 -9.91 -5.77 2.15
CA TRP A 57 -9.89 -4.32 2.03
C TRP A 57 -11.09 -3.88 1.22
N TYR A 58 -11.80 -2.87 1.74
CA TYR A 58 -12.99 -2.32 1.10
C TYR A 58 -12.79 -0.85 0.76
N ARG A 59 -13.26 -0.45 -0.41
CA ARG A 59 -13.34 0.95 -0.83
C ARG A 59 -14.79 1.40 -0.86
N LYS A 60 -15.02 2.67 -0.53
CA LYS A 60 -16.32 3.31 -0.61
C LYS A 60 -16.77 3.41 -2.07
N ILE A 61 -18.05 3.16 -2.30
CA ILE A 61 -18.70 3.32 -3.61
C ILE A 61 -19.61 4.55 -3.52
N SER A 62 -19.50 5.45 -4.50
CA SER A 62 -20.47 6.56 -4.63
C SER A 62 -21.87 6.04 -4.95
N PRO A 63 -22.95 6.69 -4.48
CA PRO A 63 -24.34 6.35 -4.83
C PRO A 63 -24.60 6.32 -6.35
N LYS A 64 -23.79 6.99 -7.15
CA LYS A 64 -23.86 6.99 -8.62
C LYS A 64 -23.08 5.85 -9.28
N GLY A 65 -22.59 4.87 -8.50
CA GLY A 65 -21.77 3.76 -9.02
C GLY A 65 -20.34 4.15 -9.40
N ALA A 66 -19.98 5.43 -9.33
CA ALA A 66 -18.60 5.86 -9.48
C ALA A 66 -17.83 5.60 -8.18
N VAL A 67 -16.61 5.08 -8.30
CA VAL A 67 -15.71 4.94 -7.15
C VAL A 67 -15.31 6.32 -6.68
N GLU A 68 -15.66 6.66 -5.43
CA GLU A 68 -15.14 7.89 -4.84
C GLU A 68 -13.63 7.72 -4.62
N THR A 69 -12.87 8.50 -5.38
CA THR A 69 -11.41 8.59 -5.27
C THR A 69 -10.95 9.45 -4.08
N SER A 70 -11.82 9.70 -3.11
CA SER A 70 -11.52 10.53 -1.94
C SER A 70 -10.43 9.96 -1.02
N GLN A 71 -10.06 8.72 -1.23
CA GLN A 71 -8.78 8.17 -0.78
C GLN A 71 -8.01 7.79 -2.04
N ASN A 72 -7.25 8.72 -2.56
CA ASN A 72 -6.48 8.67 -3.81
C ASN A 72 -5.46 7.51 -3.89
N LEU A 73 -5.88 6.30 -3.57
CA LEU A 73 -5.16 5.11 -3.96
C LEU A 73 -5.71 4.71 -5.33
N PRO A 74 -4.97 4.94 -6.42
CA PRO A 74 -5.36 4.48 -7.74
C PRO A 74 -5.55 2.97 -7.72
N PHE A 75 -6.25 2.44 -8.73
CA PHE A 75 -6.30 0.99 -8.93
C PHE A 75 -4.88 0.45 -8.87
N PRO A 76 -4.57 -0.46 -7.94
CA PRO A 76 -3.22 -0.96 -7.85
C PRO A 76 -2.88 -1.72 -9.13
N ILE A 77 -1.86 -1.26 -9.83
CA ILE A 77 -1.16 -2.11 -10.77
C ILE A 77 -0.38 -3.07 -9.89
N GLN A 78 -0.81 -4.31 -9.88
CA GLN A 78 -0.18 -5.35 -9.06
C GLN A 78 0.80 -6.14 -9.90
N VAL A 79 2.06 -6.17 -9.45
CA VAL A 79 3.10 -7.07 -9.99
C VAL A 79 3.70 -7.84 -8.80
N GLY A 80 3.86 -9.14 -8.95
CA GLY A 80 4.42 -10.00 -7.89
C GLY A 80 3.38 -10.48 -6.87
N LYS A 81 3.78 -10.60 -5.61
CA LYS A 81 2.92 -11.13 -4.55
C LYS A 81 1.85 -10.14 -4.12
N HIS A 82 0.67 -10.65 -3.81
CA HIS A 82 -0.43 -9.84 -3.27
C HIS A 82 -0.04 -9.21 -1.93
N PRO A 83 -0.47 -7.97 -1.66
CA PRO A 83 -0.17 -7.32 -0.40
C PRO A 83 -0.92 -7.97 0.76
N SER A 84 -0.34 -7.91 1.95
CA SER A 84 -1.02 -8.19 3.21
C SER A 84 -1.76 -6.95 3.71
N LYS A 85 -2.57 -7.12 4.76
CA LYS A 85 -3.21 -5.97 5.45
C LYS A 85 -2.16 -5.02 6.02
N THR A 86 -1.06 -5.55 6.56
CA THR A 86 0.04 -4.73 7.09
C THR A 86 0.70 -3.91 6.00
N ASN A 87 0.94 -4.48 4.82
CA ASN A 87 1.48 -3.72 3.68
C ASN A 87 0.57 -2.55 3.29
N ILE A 88 -0.76 -2.77 3.22
CA ILE A 88 -1.72 -1.70 2.92
C ILE A 88 -1.72 -0.63 4.02
N SER A 89 -1.64 -1.02 5.28
CA SER A 89 -1.57 -0.09 6.40
C SER A 89 -0.29 0.76 6.36
N ASP A 90 0.84 0.16 5.99
CA ASP A 90 2.13 0.85 5.86
C ASP A 90 2.11 1.84 4.67
N ILE A 91 1.54 1.44 3.52
CA ILE A 91 1.31 2.36 2.39
C ILE A 91 0.46 3.54 2.85
N TYR A 92 -0.65 3.29 3.55
CA TYR A 92 -1.54 4.34 4.02
C TYR A 92 -0.85 5.30 4.98
N SER A 93 -0.03 4.79 5.90
CA SER A 93 0.77 5.60 6.82
C SER A 93 1.73 6.52 6.06
N ALA A 94 2.43 6.01 5.05
CA ALA A 94 3.32 6.81 4.21
C ALA A 94 2.55 7.88 3.40
N VAL A 95 1.43 7.49 2.77
CA VAL A 95 0.59 8.42 1.99
C VAL A 95 0.10 9.58 2.85
N ARG A 96 -0.30 9.31 4.10
CA ARG A 96 -0.69 10.38 5.05
C ARG A 96 0.44 11.38 5.28
N VAL A 97 1.67 10.93 5.42
CA VAL A 97 2.83 11.84 5.55
C VAL A 97 3.03 12.63 4.27
N LEU A 98 2.93 11.99 3.10
CA LEU A 98 3.08 12.64 1.79
C LEU A 98 2.04 13.74 1.53
N THR A 99 0.86 13.70 2.16
CA THR A 99 -0.13 14.79 2.01
C THR A 99 0.37 16.15 2.53
N TYR A 100 1.37 16.15 3.40
CA TYR A 100 2.00 17.38 3.91
C TYR A 100 3.19 17.84 3.06
N ILE A 101 3.61 17.04 2.07
CA ILE A 101 4.78 17.30 1.22
C ILE A 101 4.39 17.12 -0.27
N PRO A 102 3.51 17.99 -0.83
CA PRO A 102 2.92 17.69 -2.13
C PRO A 102 3.85 17.96 -3.32
N ASN A 103 4.82 18.85 -3.20
CA ASN A 103 5.52 19.45 -4.35
C ASN A 103 6.92 18.91 -4.58
N ASP A 104 7.59 18.41 -3.57
CA ASP A 104 8.99 17.99 -3.68
C ASP A 104 9.11 16.49 -3.88
N PRO A 105 10.10 15.99 -4.66
CA PRO A 105 10.34 14.56 -4.77
C PRO A 105 10.65 13.98 -3.39
N THR A 106 9.80 13.05 -2.96
CA THR A 106 9.82 12.51 -1.60
C THR A 106 9.70 11.00 -1.63
N VAL A 107 10.49 10.35 -0.80
CA VAL A 107 10.41 8.91 -0.51
C VAL A 107 10.23 8.71 0.98
N ILE A 108 9.30 7.84 1.33
CA ILE A 108 9.03 7.41 2.70
C ILE A 108 9.11 5.89 2.77
N ILE A 109 9.83 5.40 3.77
CA ILE A 109 9.94 3.97 4.07
C ILE A 109 9.23 3.72 5.39
N VAL A 110 8.25 2.82 5.36
CA VAL A 110 7.43 2.47 6.53
C VAL A 110 7.56 0.99 6.84
N LYS A 111 7.62 0.67 8.10
CA LYS A 111 7.55 -0.70 8.59
C LYS A 111 6.77 -0.76 9.91
N HIS A 112 5.80 -1.69 9.97
CA HIS A 112 4.94 -1.86 11.14
C HIS A 112 4.22 -0.56 11.58
N GLY A 113 3.73 0.20 10.61
CA GLY A 113 2.99 1.45 10.82
C GLY A 113 3.85 2.68 11.13
N ASN A 114 5.18 2.54 11.25
CA ASN A 114 6.08 3.63 11.60
C ASN A 114 7.05 3.95 10.46
N PRO A 115 7.24 5.23 10.11
CA PRO A 115 8.31 5.64 9.21
C PRO A 115 9.68 5.35 9.84
N CYS A 116 10.50 4.55 9.16
CA CYS A 116 11.90 4.33 9.52
C CYS A 116 12.87 5.15 8.66
N GLY A 117 12.35 5.74 7.56
CA GLY A 117 13.08 6.67 6.74
C GLY A 117 12.14 7.59 5.99
N ALA A 118 12.45 8.88 5.92
CA ALA A 118 11.71 9.85 5.13
C ALA A 118 12.67 10.93 4.63
N ALA A 119 12.64 11.22 3.34
CA ALA A 119 13.52 12.26 2.78
C ALA A 119 12.89 12.97 1.60
N ILE A 120 13.22 14.24 1.50
CA ILE A 120 12.97 15.13 0.37
C ILE A 120 14.30 15.40 -0.32
N ALA A 121 14.34 15.37 -1.65
CA ALA A 121 15.52 15.72 -2.41
C ALA A 121 15.14 16.23 -3.80
N ASP A 122 16.15 16.64 -4.60
CA ASP A 122 15.94 17.12 -5.96
C ASP A 122 15.39 16.03 -6.90
N THR A 123 15.66 14.76 -6.60
CA THR A 123 15.18 13.59 -7.36
C THR A 123 14.72 12.50 -6.42
N ILE A 124 13.85 11.61 -6.92
CA ILE A 124 13.42 10.45 -6.12
C ILE A 124 14.56 9.47 -5.85
N ASP A 125 15.57 9.41 -6.73
CA ASP A 125 16.77 8.60 -6.52
C ASP A 125 17.52 9.07 -5.28
N ASN A 126 17.75 10.39 -5.17
CA ASN A 126 18.43 10.99 -4.01
C ASN A 126 17.56 10.92 -2.74
N ALA A 127 16.24 11.15 -2.88
CA ALA A 127 15.32 11.01 -1.77
C ALA A 127 15.32 9.57 -1.22
N PHE A 128 15.38 8.55 -2.09
CA PHE A 128 15.46 7.16 -1.68
C PHE A 128 16.75 6.87 -0.91
N GLU A 129 17.90 7.30 -1.44
CA GLU A 129 19.18 7.09 -0.75
C GLU A 129 19.16 7.70 0.65
N CYS A 130 18.73 8.95 0.77
CA CYS A 130 18.66 9.62 2.07
C CYS A 130 17.67 8.93 3.03
N ALA A 131 16.49 8.53 2.53
CA ALA A 131 15.49 7.85 3.34
C ALA A 131 15.97 6.46 3.80
N HIS A 132 16.64 5.71 2.90
CA HIS A 132 17.18 4.39 3.20
C HIS A 132 18.37 4.45 4.17
N ASP A 133 19.23 5.47 4.00
CA ASP A 133 20.40 5.67 4.85
C ASP A 133 20.06 6.11 6.27
N ALA A 134 18.85 6.63 6.50
CA ALA A 134 18.38 7.01 7.82
C ALA A 134 18.37 5.81 8.79
N ASP A 135 17.90 4.65 8.33
CA ASP A 135 17.97 3.39 9.09
C ASP A 135 17.84 2.18 8.14
N ARG A 136 18.96 1.74 7.60
CA ARG A 136 19.01 0.61 6.66
C ARG A 136 18.56 -0.72 7.29
N ILE A 137 18.73 -0.86 8.60
CA ILE A 137 18.37 -2.10 9.31
C ILE A 137 16.85 -2.17 9.46
N ALA A 138 16.23 -1.10 9.95
CA ALA A 138 14.78 -1.04 10.10
C ALA A 138 14.06 -1.04 8.74
N ALA A 139 14.65 -0.45 7.70
CA ALA A 139 14.10 -0.41 6.35
C ALA A 139 13.98 -1.79 5.67
N PHE A 140 14.80 -2.77 6.06
CA PHE A 140 14.78 -4.11 5.48
C PHE A 140 13.40 -4.78 5.59
N GLY A 141 12.83 -5.16 4.46
CA GLY A 141 11.48 -5.75 4.40
C GLY A 141 10.34 -4.77 4.64
N GLY A 142 10.60 -3.48 4.59
CA GLY A 142 9.60 -2.43 4.70
C GLY A 142 8.84 -2.17 3.41
N VAL A 143 8.00 -1.15 3.44
CA VAL A 143 7.23 -0.61 2.32
C VAL A 143 7.81 0.74 1.93
N ILE A 144 8.13 0.92 0.65
CA ILE A 144 8.56 2.21 0.09
C ILE A 144 7.37 2.88 -0.57
N VAL A 145 7.19 4.17 -0.32
CA VAL A 145 6.22 5.00 -1.03
C VAL A 145 6.92 6.24 -1.59
N SER A 146 6.75 6.47 -2.90
CA SER A 146 7.23 7.67 -3.60
C SER A 146 6.03 8.51 -4.04
N ASN A 147 6.19 9.85 -4.05
CA ASN A 147 5.20 10.76 -4.64
C ASN A 147 5.48 11.08 -6.12
N ARG A 148 6.40 10.38 -6.76
CA ARG A 148 6.74 10.53 -8.18
C ARG A 148 6.64 9.19 -8.91
N GLU A 149 6.58 9.28 -10.23
CA GLU A 149 6.62 8.12 -11.12
C GLU A 149 7.91 7.32 -10.95
N VAL A 150 7.77 6.00 -10.91
CA VAL A 150 8.89 5.06 -10.83
C VAL A 150 9.39 4.76 -12.24
N SER A 151 10.62 5.12 -12.51
CA SER A 151 11.34 4.75 -13.73
C SER A 151 12.05 3.39 -13.57
N LYS A 152 12.45 2.77 -14.69
CA LYS A 152 13.29 1.56 -14.67
C LYS A 152 14.54 1.74 -13.82
N LYS A 153 15.24 2.87 -13.96
CA LYS A 153 16.45 3.16 -13.20
C LYS A 153 16.19 3.16 -11.71
N PHE A 154 15.11 3.82 -11.26
CA PHE A 154 14.73 3.85 -9.85
C PHE A 154 14.32 2.47 -9.35
N ALA A 155 13.50 1.72 -10.11
CA ALA A 155 13.10 0.36 -9.76
C ALA A 155 14.32 -0.56 -9.57
N MET A 156 15.29 -0.52 -10.52
CA MET A 156 16.53 -1.29 -10.40
C MET A 156 17.35 -0.92 -9.16
N ARG A 157 17.33 0.32 -8.73
CA ARG A 157 18.01 0.76 -7.51
C ARG A 157 17.33 0.21 -6.25
N VAL A 158 16.02 0.30 -6.19
CA VAL A 158 15.23 -0.25 -5.07
C VAL A 158 15.40 -1.76 -4.95
N THR A 159 15.42 -2.48 -6.08
CA THR A 159 15.57 -3.95 -6.10
C THR A 159 16.95 -4.49 -5.69
N GLN A 160 17.93 -3.61 -5.50
CA GLN A 160 19.21 -3.99 -4.87
C GLN A 160 19.05 -4.28 -3.36
N HIS A 161 17.94 -3.89 -2.79
CA HIS A 161 17.59 -4.09 -1.40
C HIS A 161 16.30 -4.92 -1.28
N PHE A 162 16.08 -5.54 -0.14
CA PHE A 162 14.85 -6.28 0.08
C PHE A 162 13.77 -5.37 0.69
N PHE A 163 12.75 -5.08 -0.10
CA PHE A 163 11.51 -4.44 0.31
C PHE A 163 10.32 -5.32 -0.08
N GLU A 164 9.25 -5.30 0.71
CA GLU A 164 8.05 -6.07 0.40
C GLU A 164 7.18 -5.38 -0.66
N VAL A 165 7.11 -4.05 -0.63
CA VAL A 165 6.27 -3.26 -1.52
C VAL A 165 6.98 -1.97 -1.93
N LEU A 166 6.85 -1.61 -3.20
CA LEU A 166 7.11 -0.29 -3.74
C LEU A 166 5.79 0.29 -4.27
N ALA A 167 5.35 1.41 -3.70
CA ALA A 167 4.14 2.11 -4.12
C ALA A 167 4.46 3.52 -4.65
N ALA A 168 3.79 3.93 -5.71
CA ALA A 168 3.95 5.23 -6.34
C ALA A 168 2.69 5.59 -7.14
N PRO A 169 2.51 6.87 -7.54
CA PRO A 169 1.38 7.30 -8.37
C PRO A 169 1.36 6.62 -9.75
N ARG A 170 2.54 6.30 -10.30
CA ARG A 170 2.69 5.63 -11.61
C ARG A 170 4.01 4.87 -11.68
N PHE A 171 4.04 3.92 -12.60
CA PHE A 171 5.22 3.17 -13.01
C PHE A 171 5.34 3.26 -14.53
N THR A 172 6.55 3.42 -15.04
CA THR A 172 6.80 3.23 -16.47
C THR A 172 6.65 1.73 -16.80
N SER A 173 6.25 1.40 -18.04
CA SER A 173 6.15 0.00 -18.47
C SER A 173 7.46 -0.77 -18.24
N GLN A 174 8.59 -0.12 -18.48
CA GLN A 174 9.92 -0.68 -18.28
C GLN A 174 10.31 -0.88 -16.80
N ALA A 175 9.61 -0.23 -15.86
CA ALA A 175 9.83 -0.41 -14.43
C ALA A 175 9.05 -1.62 -13.87
N LEU A 176 8.07 -2.12 -14.65
CA LEU A 176 7.24 -3.27 -14.29
C LEU A 176 7.80 -4.61 -14.84
N GLU A 177 8.77 -4.55 -15.78
CA GLU A 177 9.52 -5.69 -16.33
C GLU A 177 10.60 -6.19 -15.34
#